data_d21184a33f7ab67d314d1478af013e05
#
_entry.id   d21184a33f7ab67d314d1478af013e05
#
_cell.length_a   1.000
_cell.length_b   1.000
_cell.length_c   1.000
_cell.angle_alpha   90.00
_cell.angle_beta   90.00
_cell.angle_gamma   90.00
#
_symmetry.space_group_name_H-M   'P 1'
#
loop_
_entity.id
_entity.type
_entity.pdbx_description
1 polymer ?
#
loop_
_entity_poly.entity_id
_entity_poly.type
_entity_poly.pdbx_seq_one_letter_code
_entity_poly.pdbx_strand_id
1 'polypeptide(L)'
;PNDTSLCQLHYWWSVRVKYQCIGQTCTHPLDATKIRMQILRSSLKDTICRTYQEHGVRGFYVGWTPAILRQLTYTTTRLGVYNTLYDLISSYVGRLNYPTMVTIGMFSGICGALVGTPADLIYVRMVGDAQLPPEKRRNYRHVFHGLSDIWKTEGVQGLWRGALPTMTRAMIVNGAQLGTYSRAKIMWKDTGLFEEGILLSFCSAMISGFVMSVLSVPVDVAKTRIQTWTLPSKPPGIITAIATIARTEGVTSMWRGFLPYYSRAAPNAVITMVTLDKLRQIYRILFLPPIE
;
A
#
# COMPACT_ATOMS: atom_id res chain seq x y z
N PRO A 1 4.94 -17.85 -30.13
CA PRO A 1 4.98 -17.00 -28.96
C PRO A 1 6.44 -16.84 -28.57
N ASN A 2 6.99 -15.63 -28.87
CA ASN A 2 8.42 -15.39 -28.83
C ASN A 2 8.93 -15.37 -27.39
N ASP A 3 9.94 -16.19 -27.08
CA ASP A 3 10.66 -16.24 -25.79
C ASP A 3 11.20 -14.86 -25.35
N THR A 4 11.43 -13.95 -26.28
CA THR A 4 11.84 -12.56 -26.01
C THR A 4 10.77 -11.75 -25.27
N SER A 5 9.47 -12.00 -25.48
CA SER A 5 8.39 -11.28 -24.82
C SER A 5 8.22 -11.69 -23.34
N LEU A 6 8.40 -12.96 -23.05
CA LEU A 6 8.35 -13.49 -21.68
C LEU A 6 9.58 -13.04 -20.86
N CYS A 7 10.75 -13.04 -21.46
CA CYS A 7 11.97 -12.57 -20.81
C CYS A 7 11.91 -11.06 -20.52
N GLN A 8 11.34 -10.26 -21.43
CA GLN A 8 11.09 -8.84 -21.21
C GLN A 8 10.07 -8.60 -20.11
N LEU A 9 8.96 -9.33 -20.06
CA LEU A 9 7.95 -9.26 -19.00
C LEU A 9 8.55 -9.58 -17.63
N HIS A 10 9.35 -10.65 -17.51
CA HIS A 10 10.06 -11.01 -16.29
C HIS A 10 11.06 -9.94 -15.84
N TYR A 11 11.79 -9.34 -16.75
CA TYR A 11 12.72 -8.27 -16.45
C TYR A 11 11.99 -7.03 -15.90
N TRP A 12 10.97 -6.53 -16.60
CA TRP A 12 10.19 -5.38 -16.19
C TRP A 12 9.49 -5.62 -14.84
N TRP A 13 9.04 -6.83 -14.60
CA TRP A 13 8.44 -7.22 -13.34
C TRP A 13 9.45 -7.18 -12.19
N SER A 14 10.60 -7.82 -12.32
CA SER A 14 11.65 -7.85 -11.30
C SER A 14 12.16 -6.46 -10.95
N VAL A 15 12.31 -5.64 -11.98
CA VAL A 15 12.70 -4.24 -11.86
C VAL A 15 11.66 -3.45 -11.07
N ARG A 16 10.37 -3.53 -11.44
CA ARG A 16 9.28 -2.80 -10.77
C ARG A 16 9.16 -3.16 -9.29
N VAL A 17 9.33 -4.43 -8.96
CA VAL A 17 9.31 -4.91 -7.57
C VAL A 17 10.49 -4.35 -6.78
N LYS A 18 11.71 -4.39 -7.31
CA LYS A 18 12.90 -3.82 -6.66
C LYS A 18 12.73 -2.33 -6.33
N TYR A 19 12.21 -1.55 -7.27
CA TYR A 19 12.03 -0.11 -7.04
C TYR A 19 10.92 0.22 -6.06
N GLN A 20 9.88 -0.58 -6.02
CA GLN A 20 8.87 -0.42 -4.97
C GLN A 20 9.44 -0.71 -3.57
N CYS A 21 10.38 -1.64 -3.45
CA CYS A 21 11.09 -1.87 -2.19
C CYS A 21 11.98 -0.69 -1.79
N ILE A 22 12.67 -0.06 -2.75
CA ILE A 22 13.48 1.16 -2.49
C ILE A 22 12.55 2.30 -2.06
N GLY A 23 11.48 2.55 -2.81
CA GLY A 23 10.48 3.56 -2.46
C GLY A 23 9.87 3.32 -1.07
N GLN A 24 9.56 2.05 -0.75
CA GLN A 24 9.07 1.67 0.58
C GLN A 24 10.10 1.96 1.68
N THR A 25 11.38 1.72 1.44
CA THR A 25 12.44 2.02 2.41
C THR A 25 12.55 3.51 2.70
N CYS A 26 12.49 4.35 1.66
CA CYS A 26 12.52 5.81 1.81
C CYS A 26 11.26 6.35 2.51
N THR A 27 10.09 5.77 2.24
CA THR A 27 8.82 6.24 2.82
C THR A 27 8.45 5.55 4.13
N HIS A 28 9.22 4.54 4.56
CA HIS A 28 8.95 3.74 5.75
C HIS A 28 8.76 4.57 7.04
N PRO A 29 9.56 5.62 7.34
CA PRO A 29 9.34 6.47 8.50
C PRO A 29 7.94 7.10 8.55
N LEU A 30 7.40 7.52 7.40
CA LEU A 30 6.05 8.08 7.31
C LEU A 30 4.98 7.02 7.53
N ASP A 31 5.19 5.81 7.01
CA ASP A 31 4.28 4.68 7.21
C ASP A 31 4.24 4.24 8.67
N ALA A 32 5.38 4.11 9.32
CA ALA A 32 5.48 3.77 10.74
C ALA A 32 4.80 4.83 11.61
N THR A 33 5.03 6.11 11.31
CA THR A 33 4.40 7.23 12.03
C THR A 33 2.87 7.19 11.86
N LYS A 34 2.37 6.95 10.64
CA LYS A 34 0.92 6.80 10.38
C LYS A 34 0.28 5.72 11.26
N ILE A 35 0.87 4.51 11.28
CA ILE A 35 0.35 3.39 12.07
C ILE A 35 0.35 3.72 13.56
N ARG A 36 1.44 4.32 14.07
CA ARG A 36 1.53 4.75 15.47
C ARG A 36 0.47 5.78 15.82
N MET A 37 0.22 6.79 14.97
CA MET A 37 -0.86 7.75 15.18
C MET A 37 -2.23 7.08 15.26
N GLN A 38 -2.47 6.07 14.43
CA GLN A 38 -3.73 5.33 14.42
C GLN A 38 -3.92 4.48 15.69
N ILE A 39 -2.83 3.91 16.22
CA ILE A 39 -2.85 3.09 17.44
C ILE A 39 -2.93 3.96 18.69
N LEU A 40 -2.04 4.97 18.82
CA LEU A 40 -1.92 5.83 20.00
C LEU A 40 -3.00 6.91 20.09
N ARG A 41 -3.74 7.16 19.01
CA ARG A 41 -4.72 8.26 18.91
C ARG A 41 -4.10 9.64 19.17
N SER A 42 -2.79 9.80 18.88
CA SER A 42 -2.01 10.99 19.17
C SER A 42 -1.84 11.90 17.96
N SER A 43 -1.38 13.14 18.21
CA SER A 43 -1.02 14.09 17.17
C SER A 43 0.25 13.65 16.42
N LEU A 44 0.45 14.17 15.20
CA LEU A 44 1.66 13.90 14.40
C LEU A 44 2.93 14.33 15.14
N LYS A 45 2.93 15.55 15.72
CA LYS A 45 4.07 16.09 16.48
C LYS A 45 4.41 15.21 17.67
N ASP A 46 3.40 14.87 18.48
CA ASP A 46 3.60 14.06 19.68
C ASP A 46 4.11 12.66 19.34
N THR A 47 3.61 12.07 18.28
CA THR A 47 4.06 10.74 17.81
C THR A 47 5.51 10.76 17.38
N ILE A 48 5.94 11.79 16.62
CA ILE A 48 7.32 11.93 16.16
C ILE A 48 8.24 12.18 17.34
N CYS A 49 7.93 13.17 18.20
CA CYS A 49 8.73 13.51 19.36
C CYS A 49 8.90 12.31 20.31
N ARG A 50 7.81 11.64 20.65
CA ARG A 50 7.81 10.46 21.50
C ARG A 50 8.64 9.32 20.90
N THR A 51 8.47 9.04 19.61
CA THR A 51 9.25 8.00 18.91
C THR A 51 10.74 8.29 18.94
N TYR A 52 11.11 9.55 18.72
CA TYR A 52 12.50 9.98 18.74
C TYR A 52 13.11 9.92 20.16
N GLN A 53 12.37 10.34 21.17
CA GLN A 53 12.82 10.30 22.59
C GLN A 53 12.98 8.86 23.09
N GLU A 54 12.05 7.95 22.77
CA GLU A 54 12.07 6.59 23.28
C GLU A 54 13.04 5.66 22.53
N HIS A 55 13.17 5.82 21.21
CA HIS A 55 13.87 4.85 20.35
C HIS A 55 14.87 5.47 19.37
N GLY A 56 15.01 6.80 19.35
CA GLY A 56 15.85 7.52 18.40
C GLY A 56 15.41 7.31 16.96
N VAL A 57 16.33 7.54 16.01
CA VAL A 57 16.07 7.38 14.56
C VAL A 57 15.73 5.92 14.20
N ARG A 58 16.34 4.94 14.88
CA ARG A 58 16.07 3.50 14.64
C ARG A 58 14.61 3.13 14.91
N GLY A 59 13.94 3.85 15.79
CA GLY A 59 12.52 3.66 16.07
C GLY A 59 11.62 3.81 14.85
N PHE A 60 11.96 4.69 13.91
CA PHE A 60 11.18 4.89 12.68
C PHE A 60 11.31 3.74 11.66
N TYR A 61 12.32 2.86 11.83
CA TYR A 61 12.54 1.71 10.98
C TYR A 61 12.09 0.38 11.60
N VAL A 62 11.43 0.43 12.77
CA VAL A 62 10.80 -0.76 13.34
C VAL A 62 9.74 -1.29 12.39
N GLY A 63 9.79 -2.62 12.11
CA GLY A 63 8.88 -3.26 11.15
C GLY A 63 9.28 -3.11 9.68
N TRP A 64 10.51 -2.68 9.38
CA TRP A 64 10.99 -2.57 7.99
C TRP A 64 10.98 -3.92 7.26
N THR A 65 11.42 -5.00 7.90
CA THR A 65 11.45 -6.36 7.31
C THR A 65 10.07 -6.85 6.87
N PRO A 66 9.02 -6.83 7.72
CA PRO A 66 7.68 -7.22 7.28
C PRO A 66 7.08 -6.23 6.27
N ALA A 67 7.47 -4.95 6.29
CA ALA A 67 7.02 -3.98 5.29
C ALA A 67 7.56 -4.34 3.89
N ILE A 68 8.83 -4.73 3.79
CA ILE A 68 9.42 -5.21 2.53
C ILE A 68 8.78 -6.52 2.08
N LEU A 69 8.61 -7.49 2.97
CA LEU A 69 7.94 -8.77 2.63
C LEU A 69 6.51 -8.52 2.13
N ARG A 70 5.76 -7.65 2.79
CA ARG A 70 4.44 -7.23 2.35
C ARG A 70 4.48 -6.62 0.95
N GLN A 71 5.44 -5.75 0.69
CA GLN A 71 5.58 -5.12 -0.62
C GLN A 71 5.90 -6.13 -1.72
N LEU A 72 6.79 -7.07 -1.45
CA LEU A 72 7.13 -8.16 -2.36
C LEU A 72 5.90 -9.03 -2.67
N THR A 73 5.25 -9.57 -1.65
CA THR A 73 4.12 -10.49 -1.82
C THR A 73 2.91 -9.80 -2.48
N TYR A 74 2.52 -8.63 -1.99
CA TYR A 74 1.40 -7.88 -2.52
C TYR A 74 1.60 -7.48 -3.99
N THR A 75 2.76 -6.88 -4.30
CA THR A 75 3.02 -6.35 -5.64
C THR A 75 3.16 -7.48 -6.67
N THR A 76 3.88 -8.54 -6.29
CA THR A 76 4.06 -9.72 -7.14
C THR A 76 2.74 -10.34 -7.52
N THR A 77 1.90 -10.64 -6.52
CA THR A 77 0.59 -11.26 -6.75
C THR A 77 -0.31 -10.33 -7.56
N ARG A 78 -0.37 -9.04 -7.19
CA ARG A 78 -1.22 -8.07 -7.90
C ARG A 78 -0.85 -7.93 -9.37
N LEU A 79 0.46 -7.78 -9.67
CA LEU A 79 0.91 -7.63 -11.06
C LEU A 79 0.76 -8.93 -11.84
N GLY A 80 1.09 -10.08 -11.24
CA GLY A 80 0.91 -11.38 -11.87
C GLY A 80 -0.53 -11.63 -12.26
N VAL A 81 -1.46 -11.50 -11.30
CA VAL A 81 -2.90 -11.70 -11.56
C VAL A 81 -3.44 -10.68 -12.58
N TYR A 82 -3.02 -9.40 -12.48
CA TYR A 82 -3.45 -8.37 -13.42
C TYR A 82 -3.02 -8.72 -14.86
N ASN A 83 -1.75 -9.04 -15.08
CA ASN A 83 -1.23 -9.35 -16.39
C ASN A 83 -1.88 -10.62 -16.97
N THR A 84 -1.97 -11.69 -16.17
CA THR A 84 -2.60 -12.95 -16.60
C THR A 84 -4.07 -12.74 -17.03
N LEU A 85 -4.84 -12.00 -16.23
CA LEU A 85 -6.24 -11.71 -16.56
C LEU A 85 -6.36 -10.76 -17.76
N TYR A 86 -5.48 -9.77 -17.86
CA TYR A 86 -5.43 -8.86 -18.99
C TYR A 86 -5.17 -9.62 -20.30
N ASP A 87 -4.14 -10.47 -20.32
CA ASP A 87 -3.77 -11.26 -21.49
C ASP A 87 -4.88 -12.27 -21.86
N LEU A 88 -5.44 -12.94 -20.86
CA LEU A 88 -6.54 -13.88 -21.06
C LEU A 88 -7.77 -13.21 -21.68
N ILE A 89 -8.22 -12.09 -21.12
CA ILE A 89 -9.44 -11.43 -21.59
C ILE A 89 -9.18 -10.73 -22.93
N SER A 90 -7.98 -10.14 -23.14
CA SER A 90 -7.64 -9.50 -24.40
C SER A 90 -7.53 -10.50 -25.57
N SER A 91 -7.17 -11.75 -25.30
CA SER A 91 -7.15 -12.80 -26.32
C SER A 91 -8.54 -13.17 -26.85
N TYR A 92 -9.60 -13.00 -26.03
CA TYR A 92 -10.99 -13.29 -26.42
C TYR A 92 -11.74 -12.08 -26.98
N VAL A 93 -11.52 -10.89 -26.40
CA VAL A 93 -12.33 -9.68 -26.69
C VAL A 93 -11.56 -8.67 -27.53
N GLY A 94 -10.24 -8.86 -27.70
CA GLY A 94 -9.36 -7.90 -28.34
C GLY A 94 -9.05 -6.71 -27.42
N ARG A 95 -9.30 -5.49 -27.88
CA ARG A 95 -8.98 -4.28 -27.09
C ARG A 95 -9.92 -4.14 -25.91
N LEU A 96 -9.35 -4.16 -24.68
CA LEU A 96 -10.12 -4.03 -23.45
C LEU A 96 -10.65 -2.61 -23.24
N ASN A 97 -11.91 -2.53 -22.85
CA ASN A 97 -12.54 -1.28 -22.44
C ASN A 97 -12.01 -0.82 -21.06
N TYR A 98 -12.03 0.49 -20.83
CA TYR A 98 -11.57 1.07 -19.56
C TYR A 98 -12.25 0.47 -18.29
N PRO A 99 -13.59 0.27 -18.25
CA PRO A 99 -14.24 -0.36 -17.09
C PRO A 99 -13.70 -1.77 -16.80
N THR A 100 -13.43 -2.56 -17.84
CA THR A 100 -12.87 -3.91 -17.69
C THR A 100 -11.47 -3.88 -17.10
N MET A 101 -10.63 -2.94 -17.50
CA MET A 101 -9.31 -2.75 -16.90
C MET A 101 -9.39 -2.38 -15.41
N VAL A 102 -10.36 -1.55 -15.03
CA VAL A 102 -10.59 -1.18 -13.63
C VAL A 102 -11.03 -2.41 -12.82
N THR A 103 -11.96 -3.21 -13.33
CA THR A 103 -12.42 -4.43 -12.63
C THR A 103 -11.32 -5.46 -12.46
N ILE A 104 -10.48 -5.69 -13.49
CA ILE A 104 -9.30 -6.55 -13.39
C ILE A 104 -8.32 -5.98 -12.32
N GLY A 105 -8.12 -4.67 -12.32
CA GLY A 105 -7.28 -3.98 -11.33
C GLY A 105 -7.78 -4.12 -9.89
N MET A 106 -9.09 -4.05 -9.68
CA MET A 106 -9.72 -4.26 -8.37
C MET A 106 -9.57 -5.72 -7.92
N PHE A 107 -9.86 -6.68 -8.80
CA PHE A 107 -9.73 -8.11 -8.50
C PHE A 107 -8.28 -8.51 -8.19
N SER A 108 -7.33 -8.08 -9.02
CA SER A 108 -5.91 -8.32 -8.77
C SER A 108 -5.43 -7.70 -7.45
N GLY A 109 -5.99 -6.54 -7.08
CA GLY A 109 -5.76 -5.92 -5.77
C GLY A 109 -6.28 -6.74 -4.61
N ILE A 110 -7.44 -7.40 -4.75
CA ILE A 110 -7.98 -8.32 -3.74
C ILE A 110 -7.05 -9.52 -3.55
N CYS A 111 -6.64 -10.16 -4.66
CA CYS A 111 -5.71 -11.30 -4.61
C CYS A 111 -4.37 -10.91 -3.96
N GLY A 112 -3.82 -9.75 -4.34
CA GLY A 112 -2.60 -9.23 -3.72
C GLY A 112 -2.76 -8.95 -2.23
N ALA A 113 -3.92 -8.39 -1.83
CA ALA A 113 -4.23 -8.13 -0.43
C ALA A 113 -4.34 -9.43 0.39
N LEU A 114 -4.96 -10.45 -0.17
CA LEU A 114 -5.12 -11.76 0.50
C LEU A 114 -3.76 -12.40 0.79
N VAL A 115 -2.88 -12.45 -0.21
CA VAL A 115 -1.53 -13.03 -0.08
C VAL A 115 -0.62 -12.15 0.78
N GLY A 116 -0.78 -10.82 0.72
CA GLY A 116 0.00 -9.87 1.50
C GLY A 116 -0.45 -9.72 2.97
N THR A 117 -1.64 -10.21 3.34
CA THR A 117 -2.22 -10.01 4.68
C THR A 117 -1.34 -10.53 5.82
N PRO A 118 -0.74 -11.74 5.78
CA PRO A 118 0.12 -12.21 6.87
C PRO A 118 1.29 -11.29 7.17
N ALA A 119 1.98 -10.80 6.12
CA ALA A 119 3.09 -9.86 6.27
C ALA A 119 2.62 -8.50 6.81
N ASP A 120 1.47 -8.03 6.34
CA ASP A 120 0.85 -6.78 6.78
C ASP A 120 0.42 -6.83 8.26
N LEU A 121 -0.13 -7.95 8.72
CA LEU A 121 -0.49 -8.17 10.11
C LEU A 121 0.72 -8.05 11.03
N ILE A 122 1.83 -8.72 10.68
CA ILE A 122 3.06 -8.65 11.46
C ILE A 122 3.63 -7.23 11.44
N TYR A 123 3.60 -6.58 10.30
CA TYR A 123 4.04 -5.18 10.16
C TYR A 123 3.30 -4.26 11.15
N VAL A 124 1.97 -4.32 11.16
CA VAL A 124 1.14 -3.49 12.06
C VAL A 124 1.40 -3.86 13.52
N ARG A 125 1.52 -5.15 13.84
CA ARG A 125 1.81 -5.61 15.21
C ARG A 125 3.20 -5.18 15.68
N MET A 126 4.25 -5.32 14.86
CA MET A 126 5.61 -4.90 15.23
C MET A 126 5.71 -3.39 15.46
N VAL A 127 5.12 -2.59 14.57
CA VAL A 127 5.10 -1.12 14.73
C VAL A 127 4.30 -0.71 15.98
N GLY A 128 3.18 -1.40 16.25
CA GLY A 128 2.34 -1.16 17.42
C GLY A 128 2.98 -1.64 18.72
N ASP A 129 3.72 -2.74 18.68
CA ASP A 129 4.35 -3.36 19.84
C ASP A 129 5.38 -2.44 20.51
N ALA A 130 6.10 -1.64 19.71
CA ALA A 130 7.04 -0.65 20.21
C ALA A 130 6.37 0.43 21.09
N GLN A 131 5.06 0.57 21.04
CA GLN A 131 4.30 1.55 21.81
C GLN A 131 3.62 0.94 23.06
N LEU A 132 3.66 -0.38 23.20
CA LEU A 132 3.10 -1.05 24.38
C LEU A 132 4.06 -1.04 25.57
N PRO A 133 3.54 -1.07 26.82
CA PRO A 133 4.36 -1.30 27.99
C PRO A 133 5.18 -2.59 27.85
N PRO A 134 6.41 -2.68 28.42
CA PRO A 134 7.30 -3.83 28.28
C PRO A 134 6.64 -5.18 28.56
N GLU A 135 5.75 -5.22 29.55
CA GLU A 135 5.02 -6.45 29.97
C GLU A 135 4.01 -6.97 28.93
N LYS A 136 3.54 -6.08 28.04
CA LYS A 136 2.52 -6.42 27.03
C LYS A 136 3.11 -6.56 25.62
N ARG A 137 4.44 -6.38 25.49
CA ARG A 137 5.13 -6.48 24.21
C ARG A 137 5.23 -7.94 23.75
N ARG A 138 4.95 -8.16 22.46
CA ARG A 138 5.12 -9.47 21.83
C ARG A 138 6.58 -9.76 21.47
N ASN A 139 7.42 -8.73 21.39
CA ASN A 139 8.87 -8.79 21.16
C ASN A 139 9.27 -9.60 19.91
N TYR A 140 8.58 -9.40 18.79
CA TYR A 140 8.94 -10.06 17.53
C TYR A 140 10.32 -9.61 17.06
N ARG A 141 11.27 -10.54 16.89
CA ARG A 141 12.63 -10.25 16.43
C ARG A 141 12.69 -9.97 14.93
N HIS A 142 11.97 -10.74 14.14
CA HIS A 142 11.89 -10.62 12.68
C HIS A 142 10.55 -11.19 12.18
N VAL A 143 10.25 -10.97 10.90
CA VAL A 143 8.95 -11.35 10.30
C VAL A 143 8.62 -12.85 10.42
N PHE A 144 9.61 -13.71 10.19
CA PHE A 144 9.39 -15.18 10.26
C PHE A 144 9.13 -15.66 11.70
N HIS A 145 9.79 -15.04 12.69
CA HIS A 145 9.49 -15.29 14.10
C HIS A 145 8.04 -14.92 14.42
N GLY A 146 7.59 -13.73 13.97
CA GLY A 146 6.21 -13.31 14.16
C GLY A 146 5.19 -14.22 13.45
N LEU A 147 5.48 -14.69 12.21
CA LEU A 147 4.62 -15.65 11.50
C LEU A 147 4.48 -16.97 12.26
N SER A 148 5.61 -17.52 12.73
CA SER A 148 5.63 -18.78 13.50
C SER A 148 4.89 -18.66 14.83
N ASP A 149 5.07 -17.52 15.52
CA ASP A 149 4.42 -17.26 16.80
C ASP A 149 2.89 -17.15 16.64
N ILE A 150 2.43 -16.38 15.64
CA ILE A 150 0.99 -16.26 15.35
C ILE A 150 0.40 -17.62 14.97
N TRP A 151 1.11 -18.40 14.16
CA TRP A 151 0.63 -19.74 13.80
C TRP A 151 0.47 -20.64 15.02
N LYS A 152 1.41 -20.62 15.94
CA LYS A 152 1.38 -21.44 17.17
C LYS A 152 0.31 -20.96 18.15
N THR A 153 0.10 -19.67 18.29
CA THR A 153 -0.78 -19.08 19.32
C THR A 153 -2.20 -18.84 18.85
N GLU A 154 -2.38 -18.35 17.61
CA GLU A 154 -3.69 -17.97 17.04
C GLU A 154 -4.14 -18.89 15.90
N GLY A 155 -3.29 -19.85 15.51
CA GLY A 155 -3.56 -20.78 14.40
C GLY A 155 -3.47 -20.13 13.02
N VAL A 156 -3.80 -20.90 11.97
CA VAL A 156 -3.76 -20.43 10.57
C VAL A 156 -4.73 -19.26 10.35
N GLN A 157 -5.91 -19.31 10.95
CA GLN A 157 -6.90 -18.23 10.83
C GLN A 157 -6.40 -16.90 11.41
N GLY A 158 -5.55 -16.95 12.42
CA GLY A 158 -4.92 -15.78 13.02
C GLY A 158 -4.07 -14.98 12.02
N LEU A 159 -3.40 -15.65 11.08
CA LEU A 159 -2.57 -15.01 10.04
C LEU A 159 -3.39 -14.14 9.06
N TRP A 160 -4.66 -14.49 8.82
CA TRP A 160 -5.57 -13.72 7.98
C TRP A 160 -6.47 -12.77 8.78
N ARG A 161 -6.14 -12.52 10.04
CA ARG A 161 -6.87 -11.54 10.85
C ARG A 161 -6.75 -10.15 10.22
N GLY A 162 -7.88 -9.60 9.79
CA GLY A 162 -7.93 -8.33 9.06
C GLY A 162 -7.77 -8.47 7.54
N ALA A 163 -7.89 -9.67 6.97
CA ALA A 163 -7.90 -9.86 5.52
C ALA A 163 -9.05 -9.09 4.85
N LEU A 164 -10.26 -9.19 5.40
CA LEU A 164 -11.43 -8.52 4.87
C LEU A 164 -11.26 -6.99 4.80
N PRO A 165 -10.88 -6.28 5.88
CA PRO A 165 -10.56 -4.85 5.78
C PRO A 165 -9.42 -4.53 4.81
N THR A 166 -8.42 -5.41 4.68
CA THR A 166 -7.32 -5.21 3.74
C THR A 166 -7.80 -5.33 2.29
N MET A 167 -8.65 -6.31 1.98
CA MET A 167 -9.27 -6.47 0.66
C MET A 167 -10.20 -5.30 0.32
N THR A 168 -11.08 -4.90 1.25
CA THR A 168 -11.97 -3.74 1.09
C THR A 168 -11.16 -2.48 0.79
N ARG A 169 -10.08 -2.25 1.55
CA ARG A 169 -9.15 -1.16 1.29
C ARG A 169 -8.54 -1.25 -0.12
N ALA A 170 -8.09 -2.42 -0.54
CA ALA A 170 -7.48 -2.60 -1.86
C ALA A 170 -8.47 -2.29 -2.99
N MET A 171 -9.75 -2.68 -2.86
CA MET A 171 -10.80 -2.32 -3.80
C MET A 171 -11.00 -0.80 -3.89
N ILE A 172 -11.19 -0.15 -2.74
CA ILE A 172 -11.40 1.30 -2.68
C ILE A 172 -10.20 2.06 -3.27
N VAL A 173 -8.99 1.70 -2.87
CA VAL A 173 -7.76 2.34 -3.34
C VAL A 173 -7.60 2.20 -4.86
N ASN A 174 -7.73 0.99 -5.39
CA ASN A 174 -7.55 0.75 -6.82
C ASN A 174 -8.68 1.40 -7.65
N GLY A 175 -9.93 1.28 -7.23
CA GLY A 175 -11.06 1.90 -7.90
C GLY A 175 -10.99 3.43 -7.89
N ALA A 176 -10.75 4.03 -6.72
CA ALA A 176 -10.62 5.47 -6.59
C ALA A 176 -9.41 6.02 -7.35
N GLN A 177 -8.26 5.36 -7.26
CA GLN A 177 -7.03 5.80 -7.91
C GLN A 177 -7.18 5.79 -9.43
N LEU A 178 -7.62 4.68 -10.01
CA LEU A 178 -7.79 4.57 -11.46
C LEU A 178 -8.88 5.52 -11.97
N GLY A 179 -10.06 5.52 -11.34
CA GLY A 179 -11.18 6.37 -11.74
C GLY A 179 -10.85 7.85 -11.69
N THR A 180 -10.27 8.30 -10.56
CA THR A 180 -9.97 9.73 -10.37
C THR A 180 -8.78 10.19 -11.21
N TYR A 181 -7.73 9.37 -11.33
CA TYR A 181 -6.55 9.71 -12.15
C TYR A 181 -6.92 9.99 -13.60
N SER A 182 -7.71 9.11 -14.20
CA SER A 182 -8.12 9.27 -15.60
C SER A 182 -9.03 10.48 -15.81
N ARG A 183 -9.96 10.71 -14.89
CA ARG A 183 -10.83 11.90 -14.94
C ARG A 183 -10.05 13.18 -14.73
N ALA A 184 -9.14 13.23 -13.76
CA ALA A 184 -8.28 14.39 -13.54
C ALA A 184 -7.40 14.68 -14.77
N LYS A 185 -6.85 13.65 -15.41
CA LYS A 185 -6.03 13.80 -16.61
C LYS A 185 -6.83 14.40 -17.77
N ILE A 186 -8.07 13.95 -18.00
CA ILE A 186 -8.96 14.50 -19.03
C ILE A 186 -9.29 15.95 -18.71
N MET A 187 -9.70 16.25 -17.47
CA MET A 187 -10.06 17.59 -17.04
C MET A 187 -8.93 18.59 -17.25
N TRP A 188 -7.68 18.22 -16.92
CA TRP A 188 -6.53 19.08 -17.14
C TRP A 188 -6.20 19.30 -18.62
N LYS A 189 -6.43 18.30 -19.48
CA LYS A 189 -6.29 18.45 -20.93
C LYS A 189 -7.35 19.39 -21.51
N ASP A 190 -8.59 19.26 -21.08
CA ASP A 190 -9.71 20.08 -21.56
C ASP A 190 -9.56 21.55 -21.18
N THR A 191 -8.87 21.86 -20.08
CA THR A 191 -8.57 23.25 -19.69
C THR A 191 -7.44 23.90 -20.52
N GLY A 192 -6.70 23.11 -21.31
CA GLY A 192 -5.59 23.61 -22.13
C GLY A 192 -4.37 24.11 -21.33
N LEU A 193 -4.40 23.97 -19.99
CA LEU A 193 -3.33 24.48 -19.10
C LEU A 193 -2.06 23.63 -19.13
N PHE A 194 -2.17 22.36 -19.49
CA PHE A 194 -1.05 21.43 -19.50
C PHE A 194 -1.04 20.60 -20.79
N GLU A 195 0.08 20.61 -21.48
CA GLU A 195 0.37 19.66 -22.54
C GLU A 195 0.67 18.27 -21.98
N GLU A 196 0.64 17.23 -22.83
CA GLU A 196 0.98 15.87 -22.42
C GLU A 196 2.42 15.81 -21.90
N GLY A 197 2.59 15.60 -20.59
CA GLY A 197 3.90 15.58 -19.97
C GLY A 197 3.89 15.08 -18.53
N ILE A 198 5.05 15.15 -17.92
CA ILE A 198 5.28 14.73 -16.53
C ILE A 198 4.44 15.58 -15.56
N LEU A 199 4.31 16.86 -15.83
CA LEU A 199 3.56 17.80 -14.97
C LEU A 199 2.07 17.47 -14.92
N LEU A 200 1.45 17.19 -16.07
CA LEU A 200 0.06 16.73 -16.16
C LEU A 200 -0.16 15.44 -15.37
N SER A 201 0.76 14.49 -15.52
CA SER A 201 0.69 13.21 -14.80
C SER A 201 0.88 13.39 -13.29
N PHE A 202 1.76 14.28 -12.88
CA PHE A 202 2.00 14.61 -11.47
C PHE A 202 0.77 15.26 -10.83
N CYS A 203 0.21 16.31 -11.43
CA CYS A 203 -0.99 16.98 -10.94
C CYS A 203 -2.20 16.03 -10.85
N SER A 204 -2.39 15.20 -11.88
CA SER A 204 -3.44 14.17 -11.87
C SER A 204 -3.23 13.12 -10.78
N ALA A 205 -1.99 12.72 -10.53
CA ALA A 205 -1.64 11.78 -9.45
C ALA A 205 -1.88 12.40 -8.06
N MET A 206 -1.60 13.69 -7.88
CA MET A 206 -1.84 14.40 -6.62
C MET A 206 -3.34 14.45 -6.28
N ILE A 207 -4.19 14.82 -7.25
CA ILE A 207 -5.66 14.83 -7.07
C ILE A 207 -6.16 13.41 -6.77
N SER A 208 -5.73 12.43 -7.56
CA SER A 208 -6.11 11.04 -7.36
C SER A 208 -5.66 10.52 -5.99
N GLY A 209 -4.44 10.85 -5.56
CA GLY A 209 -3.91 10.52 -4.25
C GLY A 209 -4.70 11.15 -3.10
N PHE A 210 -5.16 12.38 -3.28
CA PHE A 210 -6.01 13.06 -2.29
C PHE A 210 -7.35 12.33 -2.12
N VAL A 211 -8.09 12.14 -3.21
CA VAL A 211 -9.39 11.45 -3.18
C VAL A 211 -9.26 10.03 -2.64
N MET A 212 -8.24 9.28 -3.11
CA MET A 212 -7.93 7.95 -2.59
C MET A 212 -7.67 7.98 -1.07
N SER A 213 -6.92 8.98 -0.59
CA SER A 213 -6.60 9.11 0.84
C SER A 213 -7.83 9.39 1.68
N VAL A 214 -8.70 10.31 1.22
CA VAL A 214 -9.96 10.64 1.91
C VAL A 214 -10.84 9.39 2.05
N LEU A 215 -10.96 8.58 1.01
CA LEU A 215 -11.81 7.40 1.00
C LEU A 215 -11.20 6.20 1.74
N SER A 216 -9.86 6.05 1.72
CA SER A 216 -9.21 4.85 2.28
C SER A 216 -8.85 4.98 3.76
N VAL A 217 -8.58 6.20 4.27
CA VAL A 217 -8.11 6.39 5.67
C VAL A 217 -9.11 5.88 6.71
N PRO A 218 -10.43 6.08 6.59
CA PRO A 218 -11.39 5.50 7.54
C PRO A 218 -11.32 3.97 7.63
N VAL A 219 -11.14 3.31 6.47
CA VAL A 219 -10.99 1.85 6.42
C VAL A 219 -9.65 1.42 7.00
N ASP A 220 -8.59 2.21 6.77
CA ASP A 220 -7.26 1.96 7.35
C ASP A 220 -7.29 2.03 8.88
N VAL A 221 -7.99 3.01 9.46
CA VAL A 221 -8.14 3.14 10.91
C VAL A 221 -8.87 1.92 11.47
N ALA A 222 -10.00 1.53 10.88
CA ALA A 222 -10.74 0.34 11.28
C ALA A 222 -9.88 -0.94 11.17
N LYS A 223 -9.15 -1.11 10.05
CA LYS A 223 -8.23 -2.22 9.81
C LYS A 223 -7.18 -2.31 10.91
N THR A 224 -6.52 -1.20 11.21
CA THR A 224 -5.46 -1.16 12.25
C THR A 224 -6.02 -1.59 13.61
N ARG A 225 -7.22 -1.15 13.97
CA ARG A 225 -7.91 -1.55 15.21
C ARG A 225 -8.21 -3.04 15.25
N ILE A 226 -8.69 -3.61 14.16
CA ILE A 226 -8.98 -5.05 14.05
C ILE A 226 -7.69 -5.87 14.15
N GLN A 227 -6.62 -5.43 13.49
CA GLN A 227 -5.34 -6.13 13.48
C GLN A 227 -4.61 -6.06 14.83
N THR A 228 -4.78 -4.99 15.58
CA THR A 228 -4.18 -4.81 16.92
C THR A 228 -5.09 -5.27 18.06
N TRP A 229 -6.27 -5.85 17.75
CA TRP A 229 -7.22 -6.32 18.77
C TRP A 229 -6.60 -7.37 19.69
N THR A 230 -6.63 -7.11 21.01
CA THR A 230 -6.00 -7.96 22.03
C THR A 230 -6.98 -8.62 22.97
N LEU A 231 -8.27 -8.24 22.91
CA LEU A 231 -9.30 -8.82 23.77
C LEU A 231 -9.63 -10.27 23.37
N PRO A 232 -10.03 -11.14 24.31
CA PRO A 232 -10.37 -12.53 24.04
C PRO A 232 -11.62 -12.71 23.18
N SER A 233 -12.46 -11.65 23.06
CA SER A 233 -13.62 -11.65 22.18
C SER A 233 -13.23 -11.54 20.70
N LYS A 234 -14.08 -12.05 19.80
CA LYS A 234 -13.89 -11.89 18.35
C LYS A 234 -13.78 -10.41 17.97
N PRO A 235 -12.82 -10.04 17.09
CA PRO A 235 -12.71 -8.68 16.62
C PRO A 235 -14.00 -8.25 15.89
N PRO A 236 -14.42 -6.99 16.02
CA PRO A 236 -15.61 -6.49 15.36
C PRO A 236 -15.43 -6.50 13.84
N GLY A 237 -16.54 -6.59 13.10
CA GLY A 237 -16.54 -6.37 11.64
C GLY A 237 -16.15 -4.94 11.28
N ILE A 238 -15.76 -4.71 10.01
CA ILE A 238 -15.32 -3.37 9.54
C ILE A 238 -16.36 -2.29 9.82
N ILE A 239 -17.62 -2.54 9.45
CA ILE A 239 -18.71 -1.57 9.60
C ILE A 239 -18.93 -1.26 11.07
N THR A 240 -18.95 -2.29 11.91
CA THR A 240 -19.10 -2.13 13.37
C THR A 240 -17.91 -1.36 13.95
N ALA A 241 -16.67 -1.65 13.51
CA ALA A 241 -15.49 -0.92 13.96
C ALA A 241 -15.56 0.56 13.57
N ILE A 242 -15.92 0.88 12.32
CA ILE A 242 -16.09 2.26 11.84
C ILE A 242 -17.18 2.97 12.64
N ALA A 243 -18.34 2.35 12.82
CA ALA A 243 -19.47 2.92 13.59
C ALA A 243 -19.09 3.16 15.06
N THR A 244 -18.37 2.22 15.68
CA THR A 244 -17.91 2.36 17.06
C THR A 244 -16.92 3.52 17.17
N ILE A 245 -15.93 3.63 16.29
CA ILE A 245 -14.95 4.71 16.27
C ILE A 245 -15.66 6.06 16.10
N ALA A 246 -16.60 6.16 15.15
CA ALA A 246 -17.35 7.39 14.91
C ALA A 246 -18.17 7.83 16.15
N ARG A 247 -18.78 6.87 16.87
CA ARG A 247 -19.59 7.15 18.07
C ARG A 247 -18.74 7.46 19.31
N THR A 248 -17.62 6.76 19.52
CA THR A 248 -16.82 6.89 20.75
C THR A 248 -15.75 7.96 20.67
N GLU A 249 -15.16 8.17 19.49
CA GLU A 249 -14.02 9.07 19.29
C GLU A 249 -14.35 10.27 18.39
N GLY A 250 -15.56 10.30 17.82
CA GLY A 250 -16.01 11.32 16.87
C GLY A 250 -15.61 11.02 15.43
N VAL A 251 -16.35 11.60 14.49
CA VAL A 251 -16.21 11.34 13.05
C VAL A 251 -14.82 11.76 12.53
N THR A 252 -14.28 12.87 13.02
CA THR A 252 -12.95 13.38 12.62
C THR A 252 -11.81 12.43 12.99
N SER A 253 -11.98 11.58 14.01
CA SER A 253 -10.97 10.61 14.41
C SER A 253 -10.71 9.53 13.34
N MET A 254 -11.67 9.33 12.43
CA MET A 254 -11.53 8.39 11.32
C MET A 254 -10.45 8.82 10.30
N TRP A 255 -10.11 10.11 10.26
CA TRP A 255 -9.03 10.64 9.40
C TRP A 255 -7.70 10.83 10.14
N ARG A 256 -7.53 10.25 11.32
CA ARG A 256 -6.23 10.25 12.00
C ARG A 256 -5.17 9.55 11.15
N GLY A 257 -4.08 10.26 10.92
CA GLY A 257 -3.02 9.79 10.03
C GLY A 257 -3.22 10.14 8.54
N PHE A 258 -4.21 10.97 8.20
CA PHE A 258 -4.41 11.46 6.84
C PHE A 258 -3.19 12.23 6.33
N LEU A 259 -2.67 13.17 7.10
CA LEU A 259 -1.54 14.00 6.68
C LEU A 259 -0.28 13.18 6.35
N PRO A 260 0.25 12.29 7.21
CA PRO A 260 1.40 11.46 6.85
C PRO A 260 1.07 10.46 5.73
N TYR A 261 -0.17 10.04 5.58
CA TYR A 261 -0.57 9.18 4.47
C TYR A 261 -0.53 9.91 3.13
N TYR A 262 -1.08 11.12 3.07
CA TYR A 262 -1.09 11.94 1.87
C TYR A 262 0.31 12.47 1.53
N SER A 263 1.07 12.95 2.52
CA SER A 263 2.44 13.43 2.31
C SER A 263 3.41 12.37 1.78
N ARG A 264 3.11 11.09 2.00
CA ARG A 264 3.84 9.98 1.39
C ARG A 264 3.59 9.87 -0.12
N ALA A 265 2.41 10.27 -0.59
CA ALA A 265 2.02 10.08 -1.99
C ALA A 265 2.93 10.84 -2.95
N ALA A 266 3.32 12.08 -2.63
CA ALA A 266 4.18 12.90 -3.46
C ALA A 266 5.61 12.35 -3.60
N PRO A 267 6.37 12.06 -2.51
CA PRO A 267 7.69 11.45 -2.63
C PRO A 267 7.67 10.11 -3.35
N ASN A 268 6.67 9.27 -3.06
CA ASN A 268 6.55 7.96 -3.70
C ASN A 268 6.28 8.09 -5.21
N ALA A 269 5.44 9.04 -5.63
CA ALA A 269 5.18 9.31 -7.05
C ALA A 269 6.44 9.81 -7.76
N VAL A 270 7.17 10.76 -7.16
CA VAL A 270 8.42 11.30 -7.72
C VAL A 270 9.48 10.20 -7.84
N ILE A 271 9.72 9.44 -6.77
CA ILE A 271 10.70 8.34 -6.79
C ILE A 271 10.33 7.33 -7.88
N THR A 272 9.05 6.95 -7.98
CA THR A 272 8.59 6.00 -9.00
C THR A 272 8.78 6.53 -10.41
N MET A 273 8.45 7.80 -10.69
CA MET A 273 8.59 8.41 -12.00
C MET A 273 10.05 8.54 -12.41
N VAL A 274 10.90 9.15 -11.56
CA VAL A 274 12.33 9.33 -11.83
C VAL A 274 13.00 7.98 -12.08
N THR A 275 12.64 6.99 -11.29
CA THR A 275 13.20 5.65 -11.40
C THR A 275 12.77 4.96 -12.68
N LEU A 276 11.49 5.05 -13.06
CA LEU A 276 11.00 4.50 -14.34
C LEU A 276 11.66 5.16 -15.55
N ASP A 277 11.88 6.48 -15.52
CA ASP A 277 12.50 7.21 -16.60
C ASP A 277 13.99 6.84 -16.74
N LYS A 278 14.73 6.75 -15.63
CA LYS A 278 16.13 6.28 -15.64
C LYS A 278 16.25 4.87 -16.17
N LEU A 279 15.31 4.00 -15.79
CA LEU A 279 15.29 2.64 -16.31
C LEU A 279 15.00 2.55 -17.79
N ARG A 280 14.04 3.33 -18.28
CA ARG A 280 13.76 3.40 -19.72
C ARG A 280 15.00 3.88 -20.49
N GLN A 281 15.75 4.84 -19.96
CA GLN A 281 17.01 5.28 -20.53
C GLN A 281 18.05 4.16 -20.55
N ILE A 282 18.28 3.48 -19.42
CA ILE A 282 19.23 2.38 -19.33
C ILE A 282 18.84 1.23 -20.27
N TYR A 283 17.55 0.88 -20.30
CA TYR A 283 17.04 -0.16 -21.21
C TYR A 283 17.27 0.20 -22.68
N ARG A 284 17.00 1.47 -23.07
CA ARG A 284 17.27 1.94 -24.43
C ARG A 284 18.74 1.81 -24.79
N ILE A 285 19.64 2.16 -23.88
CA ILE A 285 21.10 2.08 -24.11
C ILE A 285 21.58 0.62 -24.23
N LEU A 286 21.02 -0.30 -23.43
CA LEU A 286 21.52 -1.68 -23.36
C LEU A 286 20.89 -2.64 -24.37
N PHE A 287 19.64 -2.40 -24.77
CA PHE A 287 18.85 -3.38 -25.52
C PHE A 287 18.22 -2.88 -26.83
N LEU A 288 18.25 -1.59 -27.11
CA LEU A 288 17.80 -1.07 -28.40
C LEU A 288 19.00 -0.59 -29.17
N PRO A 289 19.18 -1.04 -30.47
CA PRO A 289 20.23 -0.50 -31.33
C PRO A 289 20.04 1.02 -31.49
N PRO A 290 21.12 1.79 -31.66
CA PRO A 290 21.02 3.21 -31.96
C PRO A 290 20.15 3.38 -33.20
N ILE A 291 19.14 4.26 -33.09
CA ILE A 291 18.33 4.67 -34.21
C ILE A 291 19.27 5.56 -35.06
N GLU A 292 19.70 5.06 -36.23
CA GLU A 292 20.37 5.84 -37.25
C GLU A 292 19.42 6.89 -37.85
#